data_9fb34584c8a3f68af23d80b2681a966c
#
_entry.id   9fb34584c8a3f68af23d80b2681a966c
#
_cell.length_a   1.000
_cell.length_b   1.000
_cell.length_c   1.000
_cell.angle_alpha   90.00
_cell.angle_beta   90.00
_cell.angle_gamma   90.00
#
_symmetry.space_group_name_H-M   'P 1'
#
loop_
_entity.id
_entity.type
_entity.pdbx_description
1 polymer ?
#
loop_
_entity_poly.entity_id
_entity_poly.type
_entity_poly.pdbx_seq_one_letter_code
_entity_poly.pdbx_strand_id
1 'polypeptide(L)'
;MKSLPRRNAGTLALAVTSALIAMHCSVGDRGASPGGSPAPGIKTTLLPSANSPIVYFRILFRVGSIDDPAGKEGLAALTARMLGEGGTRSLTYSQLLETLYPMAARIDVQADKEMVVISGRCHRDHLDRYYPLLRDVLLDPRLDSQDFERLRDEAENYLVNGLRGNDDENLGKWTLQTALYSGHPYGHVDAGTVQGLKSITLDDVKKFYATRFTREAVDVGLAGGYTRELVSRITHDFAAKLASGKAEHPPLPAPRTPEGIELVVVKKPCIATAISAGFPTRVTRHDDDWYPLLVANSYLGEHRTFNGVLMNELRGKRGLNYGDYSYIENFIQDGDSTFPVPNIPRRQQYFSFWLRPIPHANALFGLKGALYHLDRLVRQGISEADFEQTRSFLITYSRLWAQSLDQRLGYRQDSDFYGTGDYLTEVQKRLPTLTRDQVNEAVRKHLRADNLVVAVVTEDAQGFLKALQGGKPTPIRYDTSGTPAEILAEDKIIEKFPVKLNAERSRIVTSAELFER
;
A
#
# COMPACT_ATOMS: atom_id res chain seq x y z
N MET A 1 -51.61 -18.29 -40.49
CA MET A 1 -51.95 -19.03 -41.71
C MET A 1 -50.70 -19.26 -42.54
N LYS A 2 -50.58 -20.52 -42.95
CA LYS A 2 -49.61 -21.15 -43.83
C LYS A 2 -48.28 -21.61 -43.25
N SER A 3 -48.28 -22.82 -43.04
CA SER A 3 -47.54 -24.00 -42.70
C SER A 3 -46.57 -24.46 -43.81
N LEU A 4 -45.38 -24.92 -43.38
CA LEU A 4 -44.59 -26.12 -43.72
C LEU A 4 -44.04 -26.26 -45.15
N PRO A 5 -43.01 -27.09 -45.42
CA PRO A 5 -42.74 -28.38 -44.79
C PRO A 5 -41.26 -28.75 -44.43
N ARG A 6 -41.19 -29.75 -43.56
CA ARG A 6 -40.01 -30.60 -43.28
C ARG A 6 -39.58 -31.43 -44.49
N ARG A 7 -38.27 -31.67 -44.64
CA ARG A 7 -37.76 -32.83 -45.37
C ARG A 7 -36.66 -33.54 -44.60
N ASN A 8 -36.79 -34.83 -44.52
CA ASN A 8 -36.00 -35.83 -43.81
C ASN A 8 -34.70 -36.21 -44.53
N ALA A 9 -33.72 -36.57 -43.71
CA ALA A 9 -32.90 -37.79 -43.74
C ALA A 9 -32.04 -38.12 -44.95
N GLY A 10 -30.79 -38.35 -44.70
CA GLY A 10 -29.87 -39.07 -45.57
C GLY A 10 -28.52 -39.25 -44.89
N THR A 11 -28.41 -40.34 -44.13
CA THR A 11 -27.14 -40.82 -43.53
C THR A 11 -26.25 -41.35 -44.67
N LEU A 12 -25.07 -40.81 -44.84
CA LEU A 12 -24.00 -41.47 -45.61
C LEU A 12 -22.69 -41.39 -44.79
N ALA A 13 -22.29 -42.55 -44.28
CA ALA A 13 -20.99 -42.75 -43.68
C ALA A 13 -19.94 -42.87 -44.79
N LEU A 14 -18.95 -41.99 -44.80
CA LEU A 14 -17.73 -42.18 -45.59
C LEU A 14 -16.56 -42.23 -44.64
N ALA A 15 -15.95 -43.41 -44.54
CA ALA A 15 -14.67 -43.61 -43.93
C ALA A 15 -13.57 -42.96 -44.79
N VAL A 16 -12.85 -42.01 -44.26
CA VAL A 16 -11.64 -41.46 -44.88
C VAL A 16 -10.46 -41.71 -43.96
N THR A 17 -9.60 -42.57 -44.43
CA THR A 17 -8.29 -42.94 -43.87
C THR A 17 -7.40 -41.72 -43.80
N SER A 18 -6.99 -41.32 -42.61
CA SER A 18 -6.04 -40.21 -42.38
C SER A 18 -4.62 -40.69 -42.61
N ALA A 19 -4.04 -40.24 -43.70
CA ALA A 19 -2.58 -40.26 -43.87
C ALA A 19 -1.99 -38.99 -43.23
N LEU A 20 -1.27 -39.12 -42.12
CA LEU A 20 -0.48 -38.06 -41.54
C LEU A 20 0.73 -37.78 -42.43
N ILE A 21 0.69 -36.69 -43.17
CA ILE A 21 1.89 -36.08 -43.74
C ILE A 21 2.30 -34.96 -42.78
N ALA A 22 3.36 -35.23 -42.02
CA ALA A 22 4.02 -34.21 -41.23
C ALA A 22 4.78 -33.25 -42.17
N MET A 23 4.17 -32.15 -42.56
CA MET A 23 4.87 -31.03 -43.17
C MET A 23 5.59 -30.25 -42.07
N HIS A 24 6.88 -30.47 -41.93
CA HIS A 24 7.78 -29.55 -41.25
C HIS A 24 7.88 -28.26 -42.08
N CYS A 25 7.07 -27.25 -41.73
CA CYS A 25 7.35 -25.90 -42.16
C CYS A 25 8.51 -25.38 -41.28
N SER A 26 9.71 -25.52 -41.77
CA SER A 26 10.84 -24.71 -41.28
C SER A 26 10.57 -23.25 -41.69
N VAL A 27 10.00 -22.50 -40.76
CA VAL A 27 10.01 -21.04 -40.84
C VAL A 27 11.45 -20.63 -40.68
N GLY A 28 12.07 -20.28 -41.77
CA GLY A 28 13.42 -19.72 -41.79
C GLY A 28 13.45 -18.49 -40.90
N ASP A 29 14.26 -18.57 -39.87
CA ASP A 29 14.65 -17.49 -38.98
C ASP A 29 15.40 -16.44 -39.84
N ARG A 30 14.67 -15.42 -40.29
CA ARG A 30 15.29 -14.26 -40.95
C ARG A 30 15.84 -13.38 -39.85
N GLY A 31 17.15 -13.51 -39.66
CA GLY A 31 18.05 -12.46 -39.22
C GLY A 31 17.54 -11.65 -38.01
N ALA A 32 17.55 -12.23 -36.80
CA ALA A 32 17.61 -11.43 -35.59
C ALA A 32 18.98 -10.75 -35.58
N SER A 33 19.00 -9.43 -35.75
CA SER A 33 20.12 -8.60 -35.31
C SER A 33 20.48 -9.01 -33.88
N PRO A 34 21.77 -9.04 -33.49
CA PRO A 34 22.13 -9.44 -32.14
C PRO A 34 21.64 -8.42 -31.12
N GLY A 35 20.40 -8.56 -30.72
CA GLY A 35 19.90 -7.88 -29.55
C GLY A 35 20.72 -8.36 -28.37
N GLY A 36 21.54 -7.48 -27.78
CA GLY A 36 22.40 -7.81 -26.66
C GLY A 36 21.61 -8.43 -25.51
N SER A 37 22.18 -9.39 -24.82
CA SER A 37 21.62 -9.92 -23.58
C SER A 37 21.64 -8.86 -22.49
N PRO A 38 20.71 -8.88 -21.51
CA PRO A 38 20.80 -8.03 -20.33
C PRO A 38 22.16 -8.14 -19.65
N ALA A 39 22.67 -7.05 -19.09
CA ALA A 39 23.94 -7.07 -18.37
C ALA A 39 23.84 -7.97 -17.14
N PRO A 40 24.82 -8.80 -16.84
CA PRO A 40 24.83 -9.63 -15.66
C PRO A 40 24.80 -8.78 -14.39
N GLY A 41 24.07 -9.26 -13.37
CA GLY A 41 23.99 -8.62 -12.06
C GLY A 41 22.88 -7.55 -11.91
N ILE A 42 22.16 -7.20 -13.00
CA ILE A 42 20.97 -6.34 -12.93
C ILE A 42 19.72 -7.20 -13.02
N LYS A 43 18.90 -7.17 -11.96
CA LYS A 43 17.59 -7.84 -11.97
C LYS A 43 16.64 -7.10 -12.90
N THR A 44 15.81 -7.85 -13.63
CA THR A 44 14.79 -7.28 -14.51
C THR A 44 13.45 -7.94 -14.29
N THR A 45 12.38 -7.14 -14.24
CA THR A 45 10.98 -7.59 -14.24
C THR A 45 10.31 -7.09 -15.52
N LEU A 46 9.92 -8.00 -16.40
CA LEU A 46 9.53 -7.66 -17.78
C LEU A 46 8.09 -8.14 -18.09
N LEU A 47 7.23 -7.22 -18.54
CA LEU A 47 5.87 -7.48 -19.00
C LEU A 47 5.68 -6.93 -20.44
N PRO A 48 6.16 -7.63 -21.48
CA PRO A 48 6.06 -7.15 -22.85
C PRO A 48 4.62 -7.17 -23.35
N SER A 49 4.23 -6.10 -24.06
CA SER A 49 2.94 -5.98 -24.74
C SER A 49 3.13 -5.22 -26.05
N ALA A 50 3.34 -5.95 -27.14
CA ALA A 50 3.65 -5.37 -28.45
C ALA A 50 2.57 -4.40 -28.97
N ASN A 51 1.32 -4.59 -28.57
CA ASN A 51 0.19 -3.74 -28.96
C ASN A 51 0.07 -2.47 -28.11
N SER A 52 0.79 -2.36 -27.00
CA SER A 52 0.77 -1.15 -26.17
C SER A 52 1.61 -0.05 -26.82
N PRO A 53 1.05 1.14 -27.07
CA PRO A 53 1.85 2.27 -27.53
C PRO A 53 2.64 2.91 -26.38
N ILE A 54 2.33 2.55 -25.13
CA ILE A 54 2.98 3.11 -23.93
C ILE A 54 4.05 2.14 -23.42
N VAL A 55 5.17 2.71 -23.00
CA VAL A 55 6.22 2.02 -22.23
C VAL A 55 6.19 2.56 -20.81
N TYR A 56 6.09 1.65 -19.86
CA TYR A 56 6.14 1.92 -18.42
C TYR A 56 7.47 1.48 -17.85
N PHE A 57 8.02 2.29 -16.97
CA PHE A 57 9.24 2.04 -16.23
C PHE A 57 8.92 2.02 -14.73
N ARG A 58 9.41 1.03 -14.02
CA ARG A 58 9.45 0.96 -12.56
C ARG A 58 10.83 0.51 -12.12
N ILE A 59 11.66 1.48 -11.83
CA ILE A 59 13.02 1.23 -11.36
C ILE A 59 12.98 1.19 -9.85
N LEU A 60 12.98 -0.01 -9.32
CA LEU A 60 12.87 -0.27 -7.89
C LEU A 60 14.26 -0.47 -7.31
N PHE A 61 14.55 0.22 -6.21
CA PHE A 61 15.73 -0.03 -5.38
C PHE A 61 15.27 -0.59 -4.03
N ARG A 62 15.88 -1.70 -3.60
CA ARG A 62 15.67 -2.28 -2.26
C ARG A 62 16.43 -1.44 -1.25
N VAL A 63 15.92 -0.27 -0.98
CA VAL A 63 16.38 0.71 0.00
C VAL A 63 15.19 1.56 0.41
N GLY A 64 15.03 1.84 1.68
CA GLY A 64 13.88 2.58 2.17
C GLY A 64 14.17 3.25 3.51
N SER A 65 13.12 3.73 4.17
CA SER A 65 13.30 4.45 5.43
C SER A 65 13.86 3.59 6.57
N ILE A 66 13.84 2.26 6.46
CA ILE A 66 14.54 1.36 7.39
C ILE A 66 16.07 1.51 7.36
N ASP A 67 16.60 2.07 6.29
CA ASP A 67 18.03 2.29 6.09
C ASP A 67 18.50 3.67 6.57
N ASP A 68 17.57 4.47 7.08
CA ASP A 68 17.90 5.78 7.66
C ASP A 68 18.81 5.60 8.87
N PRO A 69 19.95 6.28 8.93
CA PRO A 69 20.77 6.27 10.14
C PRO A 69 20.05 6.96 11.30
N ALA A 70 20.25 6.47 12.50
CA ALA A 70 19.69 7.09 13.70
C ALA A 70 20.03 8.60 13.78
N GLY A 71 19.01 9.43 14.00
CA GLY A 71 19.12 10.90 14.02
C GLY A 71 19.14 11.53 12.63
N LYS A 72 18.94 10.75 11.56
CA LYS A 72 18.80 11.21 10.17
C LYS A 72 17.59 10.57 9.49
N GLU A 73 16.53 10.39 10.27
CA GLU A 73 15.27 9.85 9.79
C GLU A 73 14.70 10.76 8.69
N GLY A 74 14.43 10.18 7.53
CA GLY A 74 14.01 10.86 6.29
C GLY A 74 15.09 10.93 5.20
N LEU A 75 16.32 10.43 5.47
CA LEU A 75 17.41 10.47 4.50
C LEU A 75 17.09 9.67 3.22
N ALA A 76 16.48 8.50 3.34
CA ALA A 76 16.09 7.69 2.19
C ALA A 76 15.05 8.41 1.32
N ALA A 77 14.00 8.94 1.94
CA ALA A 77 12.95 9.67 1.24
C ALA A 77 13.48 10.96 0.59
N LEU A 78 14.30 11.73 1.31
CA LEU A 78 14.91 12.95 0.77
C LEU A 78 15.87 12.62 -0.39
N THR A 79 16.67 11.54 -0.28
CA THR A 79 17.53 11.08 -1.39
C THR A 79 16.69 10.69 -2.60
N ALA A 80 15.61 9.94 -2.40
CA ALA A 80 14.70 9.57 -3.49
C ALA A 80 14.09 10.80 -4.17
N ARG A 81 13.64 11.80 -3.40
CA ARG A 81 13.14 13.07 -3.94
C ARG A 81 14.23 13.85 -4.68
N MET A 82 15.46 13.87 -4.18
CA MET A 82 16.59 14.50 -4.86
C MET A 82 16.87 13.87 -6.23
N LEU A 83 16.60 12.58 -6.40
CA LEU A 83 16.67 11.94 -7.73
C LEU A 83 15.49 12.39 -8.62
N GLY A 84 14.25 12.26 -8.16
CA GLY A 84 13.07 12.53 -8.97
C GLY A 84 12.78 14.02 -9.23
N GLU A 85 13.12 14.88 -8.27
CA GLU A 85 12.74 16.31 -8.22
C GLU A 85 13.95 17.26 -8.15
N GLY A 86 15.17 16.77 -8.23
CA GLY A 86 16.41 17.58 -8.21
C GLY A 86 17.04 17.82 -9.60
N GLY A 87 16.42 17.31 -10.65
CA GLY A 87 16.95 17.43 -12.00
C GLY A 87 18.17 16.53 -12.30
N THR A 88 18.80 16.77 -13.45
CA THR A 88 20.00 16.06 -13.90
C THR A 88 21.21 17.00 -13.87
N ARG A 89 22.41 16.48 -14.08
CA ARG A 89 23.62 17.33 -14.18
C ARG A 89 23.47 18.43 -15.24
N SER A 90 22.73 18.17 -16.31
CA SER A 90 22.57 19.10 -17.44
C SER A 90 21.27 19.93 -17.40
N LEU A 91 20.25 19.52 -16.64
CA LEU A 91 18.96 20.16 -16.59
C LEU A 91 18.54 20.42 -15.14
N THR A 92 18.02 21.60 -14.87
CA THR A 92 17.29 21.86 -13.63
C THR A 92 15.97 21.07 -13.63
N TYR A 93 15.35 20.92 -12.48
CA TYR A 93 14.03 20.25 -12.38
C TYR A 93 12.96 20.92 -13.25
N SER A 94 12.91 22.24 -13.28
CA SER A 94 12.00 22.99 -14.17
C SER A 94 12.22 22.66 -15.65
N GLN A 95 13.49 22.68 -16.09
CA GLN A 95 13.84 22.33 -17.48
C GLN A 95 13.53 20.87 -17.82
N LEU A 96 13.69 19.96 -16.85
CA LEU A 96 13.29 18.56 -17.01
C LEU A 96 11.78 18.45 -17.23
N LEU A 97 10.97 19.12 -16.41
CA LEU A 97 9.52 19.15 -16.57
C LEU A 97 9.09 19.75 -17.92
N GLU A 98 9.70 20.88 -18.34
CA GLU A 98 9.45 21.50 -19.64
C GLU A 98 9.80 20.56 -20.81
N THR A 99 10.84 19.72 -20.64
CA THR A 99 11.25 18.75 -21.65
C THR A 99 10.30 17.55 -21.71
N LEU A 100 9.79 17.09 -20.57
CA LEU A 100 8.84 15.97 -20.45
C LEU A 100 7.43 16.36 -20.94
N TYR A 101 7.01 17.59 -20.71
CA TYR A 101 5.66 18.07 -20.97
C TYR A 101 5.15 17.80 -22.41
N PRO A 102 5.89 18.16 -23.50
CA PRO A 102 5.43 17.93 -24.87
C PRO A 102 5.31 16.43 -25.24
N MET A 103 5.95 15.54 -24.46
CA MET A 103 5.87 14.10 -24.65
C MET A 103 4.73 13.47 -23.85
N ALA A 104 3.96 14.27 -23.08
CA ALA A 104 3.00 13.78 -22.08
C ALA A 104 3.60 12.70 -21.16
N ALA A 105 4.92 12.80 -20.92
CA ALA A 105 5.70 11.89 -20.11
C ALA A 105 5.89 12.45 -18.71
N ARG A 106 6.18 11.56 -17.75
CA ARG A 106 6.46 11.92 -16.37
C ARG A 106 7.49 11.00 -15.75
N ILE A 107 8.09 11.47 -14.68
CA ILE A 107 8.93 10.70 -13.77
C ILE A 107 8.39 10.99 -12.38
N ASP A 108 8.00 9.95 -11.65
CA ASP A 108 7.43 10.02 -10.31
C ASP A 108 8.33 9.23 -9.35
N VAL A 109 8.39 9.63 -8.08
CA VAL A 109 9.16 8.94 -7.06
C VAL A 109 8.27 8.53 -5.89
N GLN A 110 8.47 7.33 -5.39
CA GLN A 110 7.82 6.78 -4.20
C GLN A 110 8.88 6.19 -3.28
N ALA A 111 8.87 6.56 -2.02
CA ALA A 111 9.71 5.97 -0.99
C ALA A 111 8.81 5.40 0.12
N ASP A 112 9.09 4.17 0.55
CA ASP A 112 8.42 3.50 1.68
C ASP A 112 9.48 2.86 2.58
N LYS A 113 9.07 2.01 3.51
CA LYS A 113 9.98 1.36 4.48
C LYS A 113 11.10 0.57 3.83
N GLU A 114 10.79 -0.25 2.83
CA GLU A 114 11.71 -1.26 2.30
C GLU A 114 12.18 -0.95 0.88
N MET A 115 11.61 0.04 0.22
CA MET A 115 11.98 0.35 -1.15
C MET A 115 11.73 1.79 -1.57
N VAL A 116 12.53 2.19 -2.54
CA VAL A 116 12.34 3.40 -3.35
C VAL A 116 12.04 2.95 -4.78
N VAL A 117 11.03 3.56 -5.38
CA VAL A 117 10.66 3.33 -6.77
C VAL A 117 10.64 4.64 -7.53
N ILE A 118 11.40 4.70 -8.61
CA ILE A 118 11.28 5.75 -9.60
C ILE A 118 10.49 5.18 -10.77
N SER A 119 9.29 5.68 -10.96
CA SER A 119 8.40 5.25 -12.02
C SER A 119 8.29 6.30 -13.12
N GLY A 120 7.96 5.85 -14.31
CA GLY A 120 7.77 6.74 -15.42
C GLY A 120 7.04 6.09 -16.59
N ARG A 121 6.54 6.92 -17.49
CA ARG A 121 5.88 6.43 -18.70
C ARG A 121 6.07 7.39 -19.86
N CYS A 122 6.14 6.84 -21.07
CA CYS A 122 6.08 7.63 -22.29
C CYS A 122 5.42 6.84 -23.43
N HIS A 123 4.97 7.55 -24.45
CA HIS A 123 4.63 6.91 -25.72
C HIS A 123 5.90 6.38 -26.37
N ARG A 124 5.86 5.18 -27.00
CA ARG A 124 7.02 4.54 -27.61
C ARG A 124 7.75 5.40 -28.66
N ASP A 125 7.03 6.27 -29.34
CA ASP A 125 7.60 7.20 -30.33
C ASP A 125 8.51 8.26 -29.70
N HIS A 126 8.41 8.47 -28.39
CA HIS A 126 9.25 9.40 -27.63
C HIS A 126 10.34 8.70 -26.83
N LEU A 127 10.47 7.38 -26.94
CA LEU A 127 11.34 6.56 -26.09
C LEU A 127 12.82 6.99 -26.16
N ASP A 128 13.30 7.33 -27.37
CA ASP A 128 14.70 7.76 -27.59
C ASP A 128 15.02 9.14 -26.96
N ARG A 129 13.98 9.97 -26.75
CA ARG A 129 14.10 11.24 -26.04
C ARG A 129 13.87 11.09 -24.54
N TYR A 130 12.97 10.21 -24.15
CA TYR A 130 12.57 10.00 -22.76
C TYR A 130 13.60 9.22 -21.95
N TYR A 131 14.08 8.09 -22.48
CA TYR A 131 15.00 7.22 -21.73
C TYR A 131 16.29 7.92 -21.29
N PRO A 132 16.96 8.75 -22.10
CA PRO A 132 18.10 9.53 -21.61
C PRO A 132 17.79 10.41 -20.40
N LEU A 133 16.59 11.04 -20.34
CA LEU A 133 16.18 11.85 -19.20
C LEU A 133 16.01 10.99 -17.95
N LEU A 134 15.30 9.87 -18.05
CA LEU A 134 15.11 8.93 -16.93
C LEU A 134 16.46 8.36 -16.47
N ARG A 135 17.32 7.98 -17.40
CA ARG A 135 18.68 7.51 -17.10
C ARG A 135 19.47 8.55 -16.32
N ASP A 136 19.47 9.78 -16.76
CA ASP A 136 20.29 10.84 -16.17
C ASP A 136 19.76 11.26 -14.79
N VAL A 137 18.44 11.23 -14.58
CA VAL A 137 17.82 11.39 -13.25
C VAL A 137 18.34 10.33 -12.28
N LEU A 138 18.49 9.09 -12.73
CA LEU A 138 18.87 7.96 -11.88
C LEU A 138 20.38 7.78 -11.73
N LEU A 139 21.15 8.01 -12.80
CA LEU A 139 22.56 7.63 -12.90
C LEU A 139 23.53 8.83 -12.98
N ASP A 140 23.02 10.02 -13.19
CA ASP A 140 23.78 11.26 -13.22
C ASP A 140 22.99 12.45 -12.62
N PRO A 141 22.43 12.26 -11.39
CA PRO A 141 21.60 13.27 -10.74
C PRO A 141 22.42 14.52 -10.40
N ARG A 142 21.75 15.66 -10.35
CA ARG A 142 22.38 16.95 -10.08
C ARG A 142 22.90 17.08 -8.65
N LEU A 143 22.12 16.68 -7.66
CA LEU A 143 22.42 16.69 -6.23
C LEU A 143 23.09 18.02 -5.79
N ASP A 144 22.46 19.14 -6.09
CA ASP A 144 22.95 20.46 -5.70
C ASP A 144 22.30 20.99 -4.40
N SER A 145 22.89 22.05 -3.86
CA SER A 145 22.47 22.62 -2.57
C SER A 145 21.10 23.29 -2.62
N GLN A 146 20.75 23.93 -3.73
CA GLN A 146 19.49 24.67 -3.86
C GLN A 146 18.29 23.71 -3.83
N ASP A 147 18.37 22.62 -4.63
CA ASP A 147 17.31 21.61 -4.64
C ASP A 147 17.27 20.84 -3.31
N PHE A 148 18.44 20.59 -2.70
CA PHE A 148 18.50 19.96 -1.38
C PHE A 148 17.78 20.79 -0.31
N GLU A 149 18.06 22.07 -0.22
CA GLU A 149 17.41 22.96 0.74
C GLU A 149 15.91 23.02 0.50
N ARG A 150 15.49 23.23 -0.75
CA ARG A 150 14.07 23.25 -1.13
C ARG A 150 13.34 21.97 -0.73
N LEU A 151 13.86 20.81 -1.07
CA LEU A 151 13.20 19.51 -0.82
C LEU A 151 13.19 19.14 0.66
N ARG A 152 14.25 19.49 1.40
CA ARG A 152 14.30 19.32 2.86
C ARG A 152 13.26 20.21 3.54
N ASP A 153 13.19 21.49 3.16
CA ASP A 153 12.25 22.44 3.74
C ASP A 153 10.79 22.07 3.40
N GLU A 154 10.54 21.55 2.19
CA GLU A 154 9.23 20.98 1.81
C GLU A 154 8.88 19.74 2.65
N ALA A 155 9.83 18.85 2.93
CA ALA A 155 9.61 17.69 3.78
C ALA A 155 9.32 18.09 5.24
N GLU A 156 10.05 19.07 5.79
CA GLU A 156 9.77 19.63 7.12
C GLU A 156 8.39 20.31 7.15
N ASN A 157 8.06 21.10 6.14
CA ASN A 157 6.73 21.73 6.02
C ASN A 157 5.60 20.71 5.93
N TYR A 158 5.80 19.61 5.21
CA TYR A 158 4.83 18.51 5.19
C TYR A 158 4.60 17.93 6.60
N LEU A 159 5.65 17.66 7.36
CA LEU A 159 5.52 17.12 8.73
C LEU A 159 4.81 18.10 9.66
N VAL A 160 5.19 19.38 9.64
CA VAL A 160 4.73 20.38 10.59
C VAL A 160 3.35 20.92 10.23
N ASN A 161 3.16 21.39 9.00
CA ASN A 161 1.94 22.04 8.56
C ASN A 161 0.98 21.09 7.84
N GLY A 162 1.49 20.18 7.04
CA GLY A 162 0.67 19.18 6.36
C GLY A 162 0.13 18.16 7.36
N LEU A 163 0.98 17.29 7.87
CA LEU A 163 0.58 16.14 8.68
C LEU A 163 0.09 16.54 10.07
N ARG A 164 0.90 17.29 10.85
CA ARG A 164 0.52 17.70 12.21
C ARG A 164 -0.61 18.74 12.22
N GLY A 165 -0.60 19.66 11.23
CA GLY A 165 -1.50 20.81 11.19
C GLY A 165 -2.86 20.51 10.55
N ASN A 166 -2.88 19.86 9.39
CA ASN A 166 -4.04 19.86 8.51
C ASN A 166 -4.62 18.48 8.17
N ASP A 167 -4.01 17.39 8.61
CA ASP A 167 -4.45 16.03 8.25
C ASP A 167 -4.63 15.13 9.48
N ASP A 168 -5.78 15.27 10.15
CA ASP A 168 -6.09 14.53 11.37
C ASP A 168 -6.13 13.00 11.14
N GLU A 169 -6.56 12.59 9.95
CA GLU A 169 -6.69 11.18 9.59
C GLU A 169 -5.31 10.53 9.42
N ASN A 170 -4.43 11.11 8.60
CA ASN A 170 -3.07 10.56 8.43
C ASN A 170 -2.20 10.79 9.67
N LEU A 171 -2.43 11.85 10.44
CA LEU A 171 -1.79 12.03 11.74
C LEU A 171 -2.10 10.86 12.68
N GLY A 172 -3.36 10.41 12.74
CA GLY A 172 -3.77 9.25 13.52
C GLY A 172 -3.12 7.95 13.02
N LYS A 173 -3.07 7.73 11.70
CA LYS A 173 -2.44 6.55 11.09
C LYS A 173 -0.96 6.46 11.38
N TRP A 174 -0.22 7.56 11.22
CA TRP A 174 1.21 7.61 11.52
C TRP A 174 1.50 7.51 13.02
N THR A 175 0.64 8.11 13.87
CA THR A 175 0.73 7.94 15.33
C THR A 175 0.57 6.47 15.71
N LEU A 176 -0.38 5.76 15.09
CA LEU A 176 -0.55 4.32 15.28
C LEU A 176 0.72 3.56 14.89
N GLN A 177 1.22 3.77 13.67
CA GLN A 177 2.39 3.04 13.17
C GLN A 177 3.62 3.27 14.04
N THR A 178 3.93 4.53 14.37
CA THR A 178 5.10 4.86 15.22
C THR A 178 4.97 4.29 16.63
N ALA A 179 3.76 4.19 17.18
CA ALA A 179 3.53 3.57 18.47
C ALA A 179 3.66 2.05 18.43
N LEU A 180 3.16 1.39 17.38
CA LEU A 180 3.28 -0.06 17.17
C LEU A 180 4.75 -0.48 17.01
N TYR A 181 5.55 0.35 16.34
CA TYR A 181 6.93 0.08 15.98
C TYR A 181 7.94 0.90 16.79
N SER A 182 7.56 1.34 17.98
CA SER A 182 8.49 2.07 18.87
C SER A 182 9.76 1.25 19.15
N GLY A 183 10.94 1.83 18.86
CA GLY A 183 12.24 1.15 18.96
C GLY A 183 12.54 0.13 17.85
N HIS A 184 11.71 0.05 16.84
CA HIS A 184 11.87 -0.80 15.65
C HIS A 184 12.29 0.06 14.44
N PRO A 185 13.00 -0.47 13.42
CA PRO A 185 13.34 0.29 12.21
C PRO A 185 12.16 0.92 11.46
N TYR A 186 10.95 0.40 11.64
CA TYR A 186 9.71 1.00 11.10
C TYR A 186 9.13 2.12 11.99
N GLY A 187 9.79 2.49 13.08
CA GLY A 187 9.23 3.34 14.13
C GLY A 187 9.17 4.83 13.82
N HIS A 188 9.51 5.29 12.64
CA HIS A 188 9.41 6.69 12.22
C HIS A 188 8.58 6.84 10.93
N VAL A 189 8.14 8.05 10.63
CA VAL A 189 7.45 8.38 9.38
C VAL A 189 8.42 8.27 8.20
N ASP A 190 7.98 7.78 7.04
CA ASP A 190 8.86 7.63 5.87
C ASP A 190 9.45 8.97 5.42
N ALA A 191 8.69 10.05 5.54
CA ALA A 191 9.18 11.41 5.28
C ALA A 191 10.23 11.90 6.29
N GLY A 192 10.45 11.17 7.38
CA GLY A 192 11.43 11.48 8.41
C GLY A 192 10.86 12.06 9.69
N THR A 193 11.74 12.68 10.47
CA THR A 193 11.41 13.47 11.66
C THR A 193 11.95 14.89 11.50
N VAL A 194 11.40 15.85 12.24
CA VAL A 194 11.82 17.26 12.13
C VAL A 194 13.31 17.41 12.46
N GLN A 195 13.78 16.78 13.53
CA GLN A 195 15.21 16.83 13.93
C GLN A 195 16.09 16.01 12.97
N GLY A 196 15.59 14.87 12.49
CA GLY A 196 16.26 14.07 11.48
C GLY A 196 16.53 14.89 10.22
N LEU A 197 15.50 15.51 9.65
CA LEU A 197 15.60 16.35 8.45
C LEU A 197 16.59 17.52 8.66
N LYS A 198 16.54 18.19 9.81
CA LYS A 198 17.47 19.29 10.14
C LYS A 198 18.92 18.84 10.25
N SER A 199 19.15 17.58 10.62
CA SER A 199 20.50 17.02 10.78
C SER A 199 21.10 16.48 9.48
N ILE A 200 20.28 16.22 8.46
CA ILE A 200 20.72 15.72 7.16
C ILE A 200 21.47 16.81 6.41
N THR A 201 22.60 16.45 5.81
CA THR A 201 23.40 17.29 4.93
C THR A 201 23.36 16.78 3.50
N LEU A 202 23.69 17.63 2.53
CA LEU A 202 23.81 17.22 1.14
C LEU A 202 24.86 16.09 0.94
N ASP A 203 25.91 16.09 1.76
CA ASP A 203 26.93 15.03 1.72
C ASP A 203 26.39 13.69 2.21
N ASP A 204 25.46 13.70 3.19
CA ASP A 204 24.74 12.50 3.60
C ASP A 204 23.91 11.92 2.45
N VAL A 205 23.18 12.78 1.73
CA VAL A 205 22.41 12.38 0.53
C VAL A 205 23.32 11.76 -0.54
N LYS A 206 24.44 12.43 -0.87
CA LYS A 206 25.41 11.92 -1.83
C LYS A 206 26.00 10.57 -1.43
N LYS A 207 26.37 10.44 -0.15
CA LYS A 207 26.91 9.20 0.41
C LYS A 207 25.86 8.08 0.41
N PHE A 208 24.60 8.40 0.82
CA PHE A 208 23.51 7.44 0.84
C PHE A 208 23.20 6.93 -0.55
N TYR A 209 23.09 7.83 -1.53
CA TYR A 209 22.93 7.46 -2.94
C TYR A 209 24.07 6.54 -3.40
N ALA A 210 25.33 6.93 -3.21
CA ALA A 210 26.50 6.19 -3.69
C ALA A 210 26.63 4.78 -3.05
N THR A 211 26.14 4.59 -1.83
CA THR A 211 26.32 3.34 -1.06
C THR A 211 25.11 2.43 -1.03
N ARG A 212 23.90 2.98 -1.24
CA ARG A 212 22.64 2.22 -1.14
C ARG A 212 21.97 1.97 -2.49
N PHE A 213 22.10 2.89 -3.45
CA PHE A 213 21.55 2.70 -4.80
C PHE A 213 22.56 1.93 -5.67
N THR A 214 22.62 0.63 -5.47
CA THR A 214 23.64 -0.25 -6.04
C THR A 214 23.06 -1.21 -7.08
N ARG A 215 23.94 -1.91 -7.83
CA ARG A 215 23.54 -2.87 -8.86
C ARG A 215 22.72 -4.03 -8.30
N GLU A 216 23.09 -4.53 -7.14
CA GLU A 216 22.44 -5.67 -6.51
C GLU A 216 21.15 -5.27 -5.78
N ALA A 217 20.94 -3.96 -5.55
CA ALA A 217 19.72 -3.41 -4.97
C ALA A 217 18.64 -3.12 -6.02
N VAL A 218 19.01 -2.95 -7.30
CA VAL A 218 18.07 -2.50 -8.33
C VAL A 218 17.29 -3.64 -8.97
N ASP A 219 16.00 -3.39 -9.26
CA ASP A 219 15.17 -4.18 -10.15
C ASP A 219 14.61 -3.26 -11.25
N VAL A 220 15.04 -3.51 -12.49
CA VAL A 220 14.60 -2.76 -13.67
C VAL A 220 13.29 -3.34 -14.18
N GLY A 221 12.19 -2.70 -13.83
CA GLY A 221 10.86 -3.06 -14.31
C GLY A 221 10.49 -2.35 -15.61
N LEU A 222 10.05 -3.10 -16.61
CA LEU A 222 9.51 -2.58 -17.86
C LEU A 222 8.20 -3.27 -18.24
N ALA A 223 7.22 -2.47 -18.69
CA ALA A 223 5.97 -3.01 -19.23
C ALA A 223 5.55 -2.24 -20.50
N GLY A 224 4.86 -2.92 -21.41
CA GLY A 224 4.34 -2.31 -22.62
C GLY A 224 5.15 -2.60 -23.88
N GLY A 225 5.16 -1.66 -24.82
CA GLY A 225 5.71 -1.82 -26.16
C GLY A 225 7.20 -1.51 -26.29
N TYR A 226 8.03 -2.07 -25.44
CA TYR A 226 9.48 -1.90 -25.47
C TYR A 226 10.17 -3.00 -26.31
N THR A 227 11.45 -2.77 -26.67
CA THR A 227 12.26 -3.73 -27.42
C THR A 227 13.32 -4.40 -26.53
N ARG A 228 13.90 -5.52 -26.99
CA ARG A 228 15.00 -6.20 -26.29
C ARG A 228 16.26 -5.33 -26.20
N GLU A 229 16.50 -4.53 -27.24
CA GLU A 229 17.62 -3.58 -27.32
C GLU A 229 17.52 -2.53 -26.22
N LEU A 230 16.29 -2.06 -25.91
CA LEU A 230 16.08 -1.13 -24.79
C LEU A 230 16.44 -1.78 -23.46
N VAL A 231 15.99 -3.02 -23.20
CA VAL A 231 16.31 -3.76 -21.97
C VAL A 231 17.83 -3.90 -21.83
N SER A 232 18.50 -4.33 -22.90
CA SER A 232 19.96 -4.45 -22.94
C SER A 232 20.64 -3.12 -22.65
N ARG A 233 20.23 -2.05 -23.32
CA ARG A 233 20.76 -0.69 -23.11
C ARG A 233 20.63 -0.24 -21.67
N ILE A 234 19.42 -0.35 -21.09
CA ILE A 234 19.16 0.05 -19.70
C ILE A 234 20.07 -0.73 -18.75
N THR A 235 20.08 -2.06 -18.84
CA THR A 235 20.86 -2.90 -17.93
C THR A 235 22.36 -2.65 -18.04
N HIS A 236 22.89 -2.35 -19.23
CA HIS A 236 24.30 -1.97 -19.41
C HIS A 236 24.61 -0.58 -18.82
N ASP A 237 23.73 0.41 -19.03
CA ASP A 237 23.90 1.75 -18.44
C ASP A 237 23.92 1.66 -16.89
N PHE A 238 23.02 0.87 -16.30
CA PHE A 238 22.97 0.66 -14.84
C PHE A 238 24.20 -0.10 -14.33
N ALA A 239 24.60 -1.17 -15.02
CA ALA A 239 25.80 -1.93 -14.65
C ALA A 239 27.09 -1.11 -14.76
N ALA A 240 27.15 -0.17 -15.69
CA ALA A 240 28.33 0.70 -15.88
C ALA A 240 28.42 1.82 -14.84
N LYS A 241 27.29 2.33 -14.34
CA LYS A 241 27.22 3.53 -13.51
C LYS A 241 27.01 3.26 -12.03
N LEU A 242 26.18 2.26 -11.67
CA LEU A 242 25.94 1.95 -10.29
C LEU A 242 27.12 1.19 -9.67
N ALA A 243 27.44 1.53 -8.43
CA ALA A 243 28.41 0.77 -7.65
C ALA A 243 27.94 -0.67 -7.42
N SER A 244 28.87 -1.61 -7.30
CA SER A 244 28.57 -2.95 -6.78
C SER A 244 28.40 -2.87 -5.27
N GLY A 245 27.41 -3.59 -4.73
CA GLY A 245 27.16 -3.66 -3.29
C GLY A 245 25.83 -4.34 -3.00
N LYS A 246 25.78 -5.17 -1.98
CA LYS A 246 24.51 -5.74 -1.51
C LYS A 246 23.76 -4.68 -0.73
N ALA A 247 22.46 -4.57 -0.96
CA ALA A 247 21.56 -3.86 -0.06
C ALA A 247 21.43 -4.68 1.23
N GLU A 248 22.23 -4.36 2.23
CA GLU A 248 22.09 -4.94 3.56
C GLU A 248 21.12 -4.07 4.34
N HIS A 249 19.94 -4.60 4.61
CA HIS A 249 18.98 -3.97 5.51
C HIS A 249 19.31 -4.32 6.96
N PRO A 250 19.01 -3.44 7.91
CA PRO A 250 19.11 -3.76 9.32
C PRO A 250 18.21 -4.98 9.65
N PRO A 251 18.61 -5.80 10.64
CA PRO A 251 17.74 -6.86 11.11
C PRO A 251 16.43 -6.26 11.65
N LEU A 252 15.30 -6.91 11.31
CA LEU A 252 13.99 -6.51 11.83
C LEU A 252 13.68 -7.34 13.08
N PRO A 253 13.78 -6.77 14.29
CA PRO A 253 13.34 -7.42 15.50
C PRO A 253 11.81 -7.62 15.46
N ALA A 254 11.30 -8.58 16.23
CA ALA A 254 9.86 -8.68 16.38
C ALA A 254 9.33 -7.43 17.10
N PRO A 255 8.30 -6.75 16.56
CA PRO A 255 7.70 -5.64 17.26
C PRO A 255 7.02 -6.09 18.56
N ARG A 256 6.89 -5.18 19.50
CA ARG A 256 6.19 -5.44 20.75
C ARG A 256 4.71 -5.76 20.50
N THR A 257 4.20 -6.76 21.18
CA THR A 257 2.77 -7.04 21.22
C THR A 257 2.09 -6.09 22.22
N PRO A 258 1.01 -5.37 21.82
CA PRO A 258 0.22 -4.58 22.76
C PRO A 258 -0.42 -5.45 23.84
N GLU A 259 -0.56 -4.89 25.05
CA GLU A 259 -1.20 -5.54 26.20
C GLU A 259 -2.44 -4.73 26.62
N GLY A 260 -3.62 -5.26 26.41
CA GLY A 260 -4.87 -4.51 26.54
C GLY A 260 -4.99 -3.44 25.43
N ILE A 261 -5.86 -2.48 25.65
CA ILE A 261 -6.01 -1.32 24.78
C ILE A 261 -5.06 -0.22 25.24
N GLU A 262 -4.03 0.06 24.47
CA GLU A 262 -3.04 1.11 24.72
C GLU A 262 -3.42 2.35 23.93
N LEU A 263 -3.66 3.47 24.61
CA LEU A 263 -4.16 4.68 23.99
C LEU A 263 -3.05 5.71 23.78
N VAL A 264 -2.93 6.23 22.55
CA VAL A 264 -2.14 7.43 22.26
C VAL A 264 -3.12 8.51 21.81
N VAL A 265 -3.42 9.45 22.72
CA VAL A 265 -4.38 10.53 22.41
C VAL A 265 -3.61 11.78 22.01
N VAL A 266 -3.76 12.19 20.76
CA VAL A 266 -3.15 13.39 20.21
C VAL A 266 -4.08 14.57 20.47
N LYS A 267 -3.64 15.49 21.33
CA LYS A 267 -4.35 16.74 21.59
C LYS A 267 -4.05 17.74 20.47
N LYS A 268 -5.08 18.12 19.76
CA LYS A 268 -5.02 19.08 18.66
C LYS A 268 -6.37 19.77 18.45
N PRO A 269 -6.43 21.08 18.16
CA PRO A 269 -7.67 21.71 17.68
C PRO A 269 -8.15 21.02 16.40
N CYS A 270 -9.34 20.45 16.43
CA CYS A 270 -9.97 19.77 15.29
C CYS A 270 -11.49 19.77 15.46
N ILE A 271 -12.24 19.66 14.37
CA ILE A 271 -13.71 19.71 14.37
C ILE A 271 -14.35 18.34 14.65
N ALA A 272 -13.59 17.28 14.55
CA ALA A 272 -14.06 15.90 14.75
C ALA A 272 -12.89 15.03 15.21
N THR A 273 -13.18 13.86 15.76
CA THR A 273 -12.17 12.90 16.25
C THR A 273 -11.85 11.86 15.21
N ALA A 274 -10.56 11.74 14.81
CA ALA A 274 -10.08 10.64 13.99
C ALA A 274 -9.53 9.52 14.87
N ILE A 275 -9.77 8.25 14.48
CA ILE A 275 -9.35 7.08 15.24
C ILE A 275 -8.68 6.07 14.30
N SER A 276 -7.50 5.62 14.69
CA SER A 276 -6.77 4.52 14.03
C SER A 276 -6.37 3.51 15.07
N ALA A 277 -6.63 2.23 14.83
CA ALA A 277 -6.30 1.19 15.81
C ALA A 277 -5.67 -0.03 15.12
N GLY A 278 -4.84 -0.78 15.82
CA GLY A 278 -4.21 -1.95 15.23
C GLY A 278 -3.21 -2.66 16.13
N PHE A 279 -2.61 -3.69 15.58
CA PHE A 279 -1.56 -4.50 16.21
C PHE A 279 -0.63 -5.09 15.14
N PRO A 280 0.65 -5.37 15.49
CA PRO A 280 1.58 -6.01 14.55
C PRO A 280 1.15 -7.43 14.20
N THR A 281 1.33 -7.82 12.94
CA THR A 281 1.13 -9.19 12.45
C THR A 281 2.37 -9.65 11.69
N ARG A 282 2.61 -10.97 11.71
CA ARG A 282 3.67 -11.59 10.89
C ARG A 282 3.17 -12.09 9.55
N VAL A 283 1.85 -12.10 9.34
CA VAL A 283 1.26 -12.59 8.09
C VAL A 283 1.55 -11.60 6.97
N THR A 284 2.10 -12.11 5.90
CA THR A 284 2.41 -11.40 4.67
C THR A 284 1.79 -12.12 3.48
N ARG A 285 1.88 -11.56 2.29
CA ARG A 285 1.39 -12.20 1.05
C ARG A 285 2.08 -13.54 0.73
N HIS A 286 3.19 -13.87 1.42
CA HIS A 286 3.87 -15.17 1.32
C HIS A 286 3.11 -16.29 2.04
N ASP A 287 2.36 -15.97 3.09
CA ASP A 287 1.75 -16.94 4.00
C ASP A 287 0.42 -17.47 3.45
N ASP A 288 0.13 -18.75 3.68
CA ASP A 288 -1.14 -19.37 3.26
C ASP A 288 -2.34 -18.73 3.97
N ASP A 289 -2.19 -18.28 5.22
CA ASP A 289 -3.22 -17.60 6.00
C ASP A 289 -3.57 -16.20 5.47
N TRP A 290 -2.76 -15.64 4.56
CA TRP A 290 -3.04 -14.37 3.90
C TRP A 290 -4.39 -14.36 3.16
N TYR A 291 -4.65 -15.39 2.37
CA TYR A 291 -5.85 -15.45 1.52
C TYR A 291 -7.15 -15.58 2.32
N PRO A 292 -7.24 -16.43 3.36
CA PRO A 292 -8.36 -16.40 4.29
C PRO A 292 -8.55 -15.04 4.98
N LEU A 293 -7.45 -14.41 5.41
CA LEU A 293 -7.51 -13.09 6.03
C LEU A 293 -7.94 -11.99 5.06
N LEU A 294 -7.64 -12.12 3.76
CA LEU A 294 -8.12 -11.21 2.73
C LEU A 294 -9.67 -11.23 2.66
N VAL A 295 -10.28 -12.41 2.74
CA VAL A 295 -11.75 -12.55 2.83
C VAL A 295 -12.28 -11.93 4.12
N ALA A 296 -11.64 -12.23 5.26
CA ALA A 296 -12.04 -11.68 6.55
C ALA A 296 -11.96 -10.15 6.60
N ASN A 297 -10.91 -9.57 6.00
CA ASN A 297 -10.73 -8.13 5.90
C ASN A 297 -11.80 -7.49 5.01
N SER A 298 -12.09 -8.10 3.87
CA SER A 298 -13.13 -7.60 2.97
C SER A 298 -14.51 -7.61 3.62
N TYR A 299 -14.81 -8.66 4.39
CA TYR A 299 -16.02 -8.73 5.22
C TYR A 299 -16.05 -7.64 6.29
N LEU A 300 -14.94 -7.43 7.00
CA LEU A 300 -14.90 -6.47 8.10
C LEU A 300 -14.93 -5.01 7.59
N GLY A 301 -14.08 -4.65 6.62
CA GLY A 301 -13.98 -3.25 6.24
C GLY A 301 -13.12 -2.98 4.99
N GLU A 302 -13.45 -3.61 3.85
CA GLU A 302 -12.79 -3.31 2.57
C GLU A 302 -12.80 -1.82 2.25
N HIS A 303 -11.66 -1.29 1.78
CA HIS A 303 -11.52 0.13 1.52
C HIS A 303 -12.53 0.66 0.49
N ARG A 304 -13.29 1.70 0.90
CA ARG A 304 -14.30 2.39 0.07
C ARG A 304 -15.33 1.47 -0.59
N THR A 305 -15.55 0.29 -0.04
CA THR A 305 -16.69 -0.56 -0.44
C THR A 305 -17.79 -0.45 0.60
N PHE A 306 -19.04 -0.49 0.16
CA PHE A 306 -20.20 -0.36 1.05
C PHE A 306 -20.60 -1.69 1.70
N ASN A 307 -19.89 -2.78 1.42
CA ASN A 307 -20.24 -4.12 1.91
C ASN A 307 -19.57 -4.48 3.24
N GLY A 308 -18.55 -3.75 3.68
CA GLY A 308 -17.86 -4.03 4.93
C GLY A 308 -18.73 -3.79 6.15
N VAL A 309 -18.59 -4.64 7.17
CA VAL A 309 -19.32 -4.53 8.44
C VAL A 309 -19.12 -3.15 9.08
N LEU A 310 -17.87 -2.67 9.17
CA LEU A 310 -17.60 -1.35 9.76
C LEU A 310 -18.34 -0.24 9.02
N MET A 311 -18.25 -0.25 7.68
CA MET A 311 -18.91 0.74 6.83
C MET A 311 -20.43 0.70 6.98
N ASN A 312 -21.02 -0.49 6.98
CA ASN A 312 -22.47 -0.66 7.11
C ASN A 312 -22.98 -0.30 8.50
N GLU A 313 -22.29 -0.78 9.55
CA GLU A 313 -22.75 -0.63 10.91
C GLU A 313 -22.53 0.78 11.45
N LEU A 314 -21.38 1.39 11.20
CA LEU A 314 -21.05 2.69 11.78
C LEU A 314 -21.54 3.84 10.89
N ARG A 315 -21.26 3.79 9.59
CA ARG A 315 -21.72 4.83 8.66
C ARG A 315 -23.14 4.57 8.17
N GLY A 316 -23.40 3.39 7.59
CA GLY A 316 -24.66 3.11 6.90
C GLY A 316 -25.88 3.19 7.82
N LYS A 317 -25.84 2.49 8.95
CA LYS A 317 -26.96 2.43 9.91
C LYS A 317 -27.00 3.61 10.89
N ARG A 318 -25.85 4.18 11.23
CA ARG A 318 -25.72 5.16 12.31
C ARG A 318 -25.31 6.56 11.88
N GLY A 319 -24.82 6.71 10.65
CA GLY A 319 -24.42 8.01 10.13
C GLY A 319 -23.23 8.66 10.86
N LEU A 320 -22.37 7.87 11.51
CA LEU A 320 -21.33 8.40 12.40
C LEU A 320 -20.30 9.25 11.69
N ASN A 321 -19.94 8.86 10.45
CA ASN A 321 -18.87 9.52 9.68
C ASN A 321 -18.98 9.21 8.19
N TYR A 322 -17.89 9.46 7.45
CA TYR A 322 -17.84 9.26 5.99
C TYR A 322 -17.33 7.87 5.58
N GLY A 323 -16.71 7.10 6.49
CA GLY A 323 -16.23 5.75 6.18
C GLY A 323 -15.37 5.13 7.26
N ASP A 324 -15.41 3.80 7.32
CA ASP A 324 -14.74 2.98 8.31
C ASP A 324 -14.18 1.74 7.63
N TYR A 325 -12.87 1.52 7.74
CA TYR A 325 -12.14 0.53 6.95
C TYR A 325 -11.17 -0.28 7.79
N SER A 326 -10.83 -1.49 7.31
CA SER A 326 -9.79 -2.33 7.93
C SER A 326 -8.78 -2.82 6.90
N TYR A 327 -7.58 -3.18 7.38
CA TYR A 327 -6.45 -3.61 6.55
C TYR A 327 -5.63 -4.66 7.27
N ILE A 328 -5.21 -5.68 6.55
CA ILE A 328 -4.32 -6.74 7.04
C ILE A 328 -2.85 -6.51 6.72
N GLU A 329 -2.56 -5.45 5.98
CA GLU A 329 -1.21 -4.98 5.65
C GLU A 329 -1.17 -3.45 5.58
N ASN A 330 0.01 -2.89 5.44
CA ASN A 330 0.16 -1.47 5.18
C ASN A 330 -0.66 -1.07 3.94
N PHE A 331 -1.42 0.00 4.09
CA PHE A 331 -2.23 0.57 3.02
C PHE A 331 -2.02 2.08 2.95
N ILE A 332 -1.78 2.57 1.74
CA ILE A 332 -1.71 4.00 1.45
C ILE A 332 -2.97 4.39 0.70
N GLN A 333 -3.69 5.37 1.25
CA GLN A 333 -4.81 5.99 0.57
C GLN A 333 -4.25 6.98 -0.45
N ASP A 334 -4.34 6.64 -1.74
CA ASP A 334 -3.89 7.48 -2.85
C ASP A 334 -5.09 8.07 -3.58
N GLY A 335 -5.37 9.35 -3.34
CA GLY A 335 -6.48 10.07 -3.95
C GLY A 335 -7.81 9.35 -3.82
N ASP A 336 -8.45 9.06 -4.94
CA ASP A 336 -9.72 8.34 -5.02
C ASP A 336 -9.56 6.83 -5.25
N SER A 337 -8.33 6.30 -5.25
CA SER A 337 -8.10 4.88 -5.46
C SER A 337 -8.75 4.03 -4.37
N THR A 338 -9.38 2.94 -4.80
CA THR A 338 -9.92 1.90 -3.92
C THR A 338 -9.01 0.68 -3.86
N PHE A 339 -7.95 0.67 -4.66
CA PHE A 339 -7.06 -0.49 -4.80
C PHE A 339 -5.76 -0.29 -4.04
N PRO A 340 -5.14 -1.39 -3.54
CA PRO A 340 -3.82 -1.31 -2.94
C PRO A 340 -2.78 -0.72 -3.91
N VAL A 341 -1.99 0.21 -3.43
CA VAL A 341 -0.86 0.78 -4.18
C VAL A 341 0.25 -0.27 -4.24
N PRO A 342 0.83 -0.57 -5.41
CA PRO A 342 1.97 -1.47 -5.49
C PRO A 342 3.26 -0.81 -5.01
N ASN A 343 4.25 -1.65 -4.72
CA ASN A 343 5.60 -1.28 -4.27
C ASN A 343 5.64 -0.59 -2.89
N ILE A 344 4.79 -1.09 -1.98
CA ILE A 344 4.84 -0.79 -0.55
C ILE A 344 4.89 -2.08 0.29
N PRO A 345 5.54 -3.18 -0.16
CA PRO A 345 5.60 -4.40 0.59
C PRO A 345 6.48 -4.23 1.83
N ARG A 346 6.19 -4.98 2.88
CA ARG A 346 6.92 -4.96 4.15
C ARG A 346 7.14 -6.36 4.67
N ARG A 347 8.32 -6.63 5.22
CA ARG A 347 8.62 -7.90 5.91
C ARG A 347 7.91 -8.04 7.25
N GLN A 348 7.50 -6.91 7.84
CA GLN A 348 6.73 -6.86 9.08
C GLN A 348 5.45 -6.06 8.83
N GLN A 349 4.30 -6.72 8.95
CA GLN A 349 3.00 -6.12 8.70
C GLN A 349 2.26 -5.79 10.00
N TYR A 350 1.12 -5.11 9.89
CA TYR A 350 0.20 -4.85 10.97
C TYR A 350 -1.25 -4.89 10.46
N PHE A 351 -2.14 -5.38 11.31
CA PHE A 351 -3.57 -5.19 11.12
C PHE A 351 -3.96 -3.81 11.63
N SER A 352 -4.84 -3.12 10.91
CA SER A 352 -5.41 -1.87 11.38
C SER A 352 -6.87 -1.72 10.96
N PHE A 353 -7.60 -0.88 11.71
CA PHE A 353 -8.83 -0.28 11.22
C PHE A 353 -8.79 1.24 11.43
N TRP A 354 -9.46 1.96 10.55
CA TRP A 354 -9.53 3.42 10.57
C TRP A 354 -10.99 3.84 10.60
N LEU A 355 -11.31 4.70 11.55
CA LEU A 355 -12.58 5.42 11.61
C LEU A 355 -12.29 6.85 11.18
N ARG A 356 -12.82 7.24 10.03
CA ARG A 356 -12.70 8.62 9.55
C ARG A 356 -13.35 9.57 10.58
N PRO A 357 -13.02 10.87 10.54
CA PRO A 357 -13.44 11.77 11.62
C PRO A 357 -14.91 11.65 12.00
N ILE A 358 -15.14 11.43 13.27
CA ILE A 358 -16.46 11.27 13.92
C ILE A 358 -16.71 12.51 14.79
N PRO A 359 -17.94 13.07 14.85
CA PRO A 359 -18.26 14.12 15.81
C PRO A 359 -17.81 13.74 17.23
N HIS A 360 -17.14 14.65 17.93
CA HIS A 360 -16.54 14.39 19.25
C HIS A 360 -17.47 13.68 20.22
N ALA A 361 -18.76 14.07 20.22
CA ALA A 361 -19.78 13.49 21.11
C ALA A 361 -20.03 11.99 20.87
N ASN A 362 -19.72 11.49 19.68
CA ASN A 362 -19.95 10.11 19.24
C ASN A 362 -18.66 9.29 19.11
N ALA A 363 -17.49 9.89 19.32
CA ALA A 363 -16.20 9.25 19.05
C ALA A 363 -15.96 7.98 19.90
N LEU A 364 -16.32 8.01 21.18
CA LEU A 364 -16.19 6.83 22.07
C LEU A 364 -17.18 5.72 21.69
N PHE A 365 -18.39 6.07 21.26
CA PHE A 365 -19.33 5.09 20.74
C PHE A 365 -18.77 4.45 19.45
N GLY A 366 -18.23 5.25 18.54
CA GLY A 366 -17.60 4.76 17.32
C GLY A 366 -16.45 3.78 17.58
N LEU A 367 -15.54 4.12 18.51
CA LEU A 367 -14.47 3.22 18.94
C LEU A 367 -15.02 1.90 19.50
N LYS A 368 -15.98 1.96 20.42
CA LYS A 368 -16.62 0.77 20.99
C LYS A 368 -17.34 -0.06 19.93
N GLY A 369 -17.99 0.59 18.97
CA GLY A 369 -18.67 -0.07 17.85
C GLY A 369 -17.68 -0.85 16.98
N ALA A 370 -16.56 -0.25 16.62
CA ALA A 370 -15.52 -0.94 15.84
C ALA A 370 -14.94 -2.13 16.61
N LEU A 371 -14.61 -1.96 17.89
CA LEU A 371 -14.11 -3.04 18.75
C LEU A 371 -15.15 -4.15 18.94
N TYR A 372 -16.43 -3.80 19.12
CA TYR A 372 -17.52 -4.75 19.23
C TYR A 372 -17.67 -5.62 17.97
N HIS A 373 -17.66 -5.02 16.80
CA HIS A 373 -17.79 -5.77 15.55
C HIS A 373 -16.56 -6.61 15.25
N LEU A 374 -15.35 -6.13 15.58
CA LEU A 374 -14.14 -6.93 15.49
C LEU A 374 -14.16 -8.11 16.48
N ASP A 375 -14.60 -7.90 17.73
CA ASP A 375 -14.73 -8.99 18.73
C ASP A 375 -15.78 -10.02 18.29
N ARG A 376 -16.90 -9.60 17.71
CA ARG A 376 -17.91 -10.50 17.12
C ARG A 376 -17.28 -11.36 16.01
N LEU A 377 -16.53 -10.74 15.09
CA LEU A 377 -15.84 -11.48 14.03
C LEU A 377 -14.89 -12.52 14.63
N VAL A 378 -14.08 -12.15 15.62
CA VAL A 378 -13.13 -13.07 16.26
C VAL A 378 -13.82 -14.22 16.98
N ARG A 379 -14.92 -13.96 17.71
CA ARG A 379 -15.60 -14.98 18.52
C ARG A 379 -16.59 -15.83 17.74
N GLN A 380 -17.32 -15.23 16.82
CA GLN A 380 -18.42 -15.89 16.11
C GLN A 380 -18.03 -16.33 14.70
N GLY A 381 -17.02 -15.67 14.12
CA GLY A 381 -16.63 -15.87 12.74
C GLY A 381 -17.62 -15.25 11.75
N ILE A 382 -17.44 -15.58 10.48
CA ILE A 382 -18.30 -15.18 9.37
C ILE A 382 -19.37 -16.27 9.16
N SER A 383 -20.60 -15.88 8.91
CA SER A 383 -21.66 -16.82 8.53
C SER A 383 -21.41 -17.40 7.13
N GLU A 384 -22.05 -18.53 6.79
CA GLU A 384 -21.91 -19.13 5.45
C GLU A 384 -22.37 -18.17 4.36
N ALA A 385 -23.49 -17.48 4.57
CA ALA A 385 -24.04 -16.54 3.60
C ALA A 385 -23.10 -15.35 3.36
N ASP A 386 -22.58 -14.75 4.44
CA ASP A 386 -21.63 -13.62 4.35
C ASP A 386 -20.30 -14.03 3.72
N PHE A 387 -19.83 -15.25 4.03
CA PHE A 387 -18.62 -15.81 3.44
C PHE A 387 -18.78 -15.95 1.92
N GLU A 388 -19.84 -16.60 1.45
CA GLU A 388 -20.07 -16.80 0.02
C GLU A 388 -20.24 -15.48 -0.73
N GLN A 389 -20.97 -14.53 -0.14
CA GLN A 389 -21.15 -13.20 -0.72
C GLN A 389 -19.80 -12.47 -0.83
N THR A 390 -19.01 -12.43 0.25
CA THR A 390 -17.72 -11.73 0.29
C THR A 390 -16.70 -12.38 -0.63
N ARG A 391 -16.61 -13.72 -0.63
CA ARG A 391 -15.73 -14.47 -1.52
C ARG A 391 -16.04 -14.21 -2.99
N SER A 392 -17.32 -14.27 -3.36
CA SER A 392 -17.78 -14.01 -4.73
C SER A 392 -17.48 -12.57 -5.17
N PHE A 393 -17.67 -11.60 -4.26
CA PHE A 393 -17.28 -10.22 -4.48
C PHE A 393 -15.78 -10.10 -4.75
N LEU A 394 -14.93 -10.67 -3.89
CA LEU A 394 -13.46 -10.57 -4.02
C LEU A 394 -12.94 -11.24 -5.28
N ILE A 395 -13.48 -12.39 -5.70
CA ILE A 395 -13.11 -13.05 -6.96
C ILE A 395 -13.30 -12.11 -8.14
N THR A 396 -14.36 -11.31 -8.13
CA THR A 396 -14.63 -10.34 -9.21
C THR A 396 -13.83 -9.07 -9.03
N TYR A 397 -13.79 -8.52 -7.81
CA TYR A 397 -13.15 -7.26 -7.48
C TYR A 397 -11.63 -7.30 -7.66
N SER A 398 -10.97 -8.40 -7.28
CA SER A 398 -9.53 -8.56 -7.45
C SER A 398 -9.06 -8.53 -8.91
N ARG A 399 -9.95 -8.79 -9.87
CA ARG A 399 -9.66 -8.60 -11.31
C ARG A 399 -9.48 -7.13 -11.69
N LEU A 400 -10.00 -6.23 -10.89
CA LEU A 400 -9.91 -4.79 -11.11
C LEU A 400 -8.66 -4.15 -10.48
N TRP A 401 -7.93 -4.87 -9.62
CA TRP A 401 -6.78 -4.32 -8.88
C TRP A 401 -5.64 -3.87 -9.78
N ALA A 402 -5.49 -4.50 -10.94
CA ALA A 402 -4.41 -4.14 -11.87
C ALA A 402 -4.96 -3.96 -13.29
N GLN A 403 -5.58 -2.80 -13.52
CA GLN A 403 -6.16 -2.44 -14.80
C GLN A 403 -5.11 -1.97 -15.82
N SER A 404 -3.97 -1.46 -15.36
CA SER A 404 -2.88 -1.00 -16.21
C SER A 404 -1.68 -1.94 -16.15
N LEU A 405 -0.86 -1.92 -17.22
CA LEU A 405 0.42 -2.64 -17.24
C LEU A 405 1.38 -2.14 -16.16
N ASP A 406 1.31 -0.85 -15.80
CA ASP A 406 2.09 -0.26 -14.71
C ASP A 406 1.76 -0.90 -13.37
N GLN A 407 0.46 -1.00 -13.03
CA GLN A 407 0.02 -1.66 -11.81
C GLN A 407 0.43 -3.14 -11.76
N ARG A 408 0.26 -3.87 -12.88
CA ARG A 408 0.69 -5.28 -12.99
C ARG A 408 2.19 -5.43 -12.77
N LEU A 409 2.99 -4.52 -13.32
CA LEU A 409 4.43 -4.51 -13.15
C LEU A 409 4.80 -4.34 -11.68
N GLY A 410 4.19 -3.39 -10.99
CA GLY A 410 4.42 -3.18 -9.57
C GLY A 410 4.02 -4.37 -8.70
N TYR A 411 2.83 -4.98 -8.94
CA TYR A 411 2.43 -6.21 -8.24
C TYR A 411 3.35 -7.39 -8.52
N ARG A 412 3.94 -7.47 -9.72
CA ARG A 412 4.95 -8.49 -10.02
C ARG A 412 6.23 -8.28 -9.22
N GLN A 413 6.69 -7.04 -9.09
CA GLN A 413 7.85 -6.71 -8.25
C GLN A 413 7.59 -7.00 -6.77
N ASP A 414 6.36 -6.73 -6.28
CA ASP A 414 5.96 -7.10 -4.91
C ASP A 414 5.93 -8.63 -4.72
N SER A 415 5.47 -9.38 -5.72
CA SER A 415 5.51 -10.85 -5.68
C SER A 415 6.92 -11.38 -5.56
N ASP A 416 7.86 -10.76 -6.28
CA ASP A 416 9.28 -11.08 -6.19
C ASP A 416 9.91 -10.70 -4.84
N PHE A 417 9.42 -9.63 -4.20
CA PHE A 417 9.83 -9.24 -2.84
C PHE A 417 9.42 -10.30 -1.81
N TYR A 418 8.17 -10.77 -1.88
CA TYR A 418 7.66 -11.81 -0.97
C TYR A 418 8.11 -13.22 -1.34
N GLY A 419 8.74 -13.42 -2.50
CA GLY A 419 9.12 -14.76 -2.99
C GLY A 419 7.91 -15.63 -3.32
N THR A 420 6.81 -15.03 -3.75
CA THR A 420 5.58 -15.72 -4.15
C THR A 420 5.54 -15.92 -5.67
N GLY A 421 4.57 -16.71 -6.16
CA GLY A 421 4.10 -16.64 -7.53
C GLY A 421 3.46 -15.28 -7.83
N ASP A 422 3.01 -15.06 -9.06
CA ASP A 422 2.29 -13.82 -9.41
C ASP A 422 1.09 -13.63 -8.50
N TYR A 423 1.09 -12.58 -7.69
CA TYR A 423 0.10 -12.33 -6.63
C TYR A 423 -1.34 -12.30 -7.17
N LEU A 424 -1.55 -11.62 -8.29
CA LEU A 424 -2.89 -11.51 -8.86
C LEU A 424 -3.41 -12.88 -9.34
N THR A 425 -2.52 -13.68 -9.91
CA THR A 425 -2.83 -15.06 -10.34
C THR A 425 -3.10 -15.95 -9.13
N GLU A 426 -2.29 -15.86 -8.07
CA GLU A 426 -2.49 -16.66 -6.85
C GLU A 426 -3.80 -16.28 -6.14
N VAL A 427 -4.16 -15.01 -6.06
CA VAL A 427 -5.46 -14.57 -5.52
C VAL A 427 -6.61 -15.21 -6.30
N GLN A 428 -6.59 -15.11 -7.65
CA GLN A 428 -7.63 -15.70 -8.50
C GLN A 428 -7.72 -17.23 -8.42
N LYS A 429 -6.62 -17.90 -8.15
CA LYS A 429 -6.54 -19.35 -7.99
C LYS A 429 -7.03 -19.80 -6.61
N ARG A 430 -6.65 -19.09 -5.55
CA ARG A 430 -6.90 -19.52 -4.16
C ARG A 430 -8.29 -19.12 -3.64
N LEU A 431 -8.78 -17.92 -3.95
CA LEU A 431 -10.09 -17.47 -3.47
C LEU A 431 -11.23 -18.47 -3.75
N PRO A 432 -11.36 -19.06 -4.97
CA PRO A 432 -12.43 -20.02 -5.23
C PRO A 432 -12.36 -21.32 -4.41
N THR A 433 -11.19 -21.67 -3.89
CA THR A 433 -10.98 -22.93 -3.15
C THR A 433 -11.08 -22.76 -1.62
N LEU A 434 -11.17 -21.51 -1.14
CA LEU A 434 -11.30 -21.25 0.30
C LEU A 434 -12.64 -21.74 0.84
N THR A 435 -12.63 -22.19 2.07
CA THR A 435 -13.82 -22.52 2.85
C THR A 435 -14.04 -21.51 3.97
N ARG A 436 -15.28 -21.38 4.42
CA ARG A 436 -15.62 -20.57 5.60
C ARG A 436 -14.79 -20.95 6.83
N ASP A 437 -14.60 -22.24 7.05
CA ASP A 437 -13.89 -22.73 8.24
C ASP A 437 -12.41 -22.32 8.22
N GLN A 438 -11.74 -22.32 7.05
CA GLN A 438 -10.39 -21.79 6.90
C GLN A 438 -10.34 -20.29 7.22
N VAL A 439 -11.33 -19.50 6.77
CA VAL A 439 -11.41 -18.07 7.08
C VAL A 439 -11.60 -17.86 8.58
N ASN A 440 -12.53 -18.58 9.20
CA ASN A 440 -12.80 -18.47 10.63
C ASN A 440 -11.62 -18.95 11.49
N GLU A 441 -10.86 -19.94 11.05
CA GLU A 441 -9.63 -20.38 11.71
C GLU A 441 -8.54 -19.30 11.64
N ALA A 442 -8.31 -18.72 10.46
CA ALA A 442 -7.34 -17.63 10.28
C ALA A 442 -7.72 -16.40 11.12
N VAL A 443 -9.01 -16.05 11.19
CA VAL A 443 -9.52 -14.98 12.05
C VAL A 443 -9.16 -15.23 13.51
N ARG A 444 -9.50 -16.40 14.06
CA ARG A 444 -9.18 -16.75 15.47
C ARG A 444 -7.69 -16.78 15.76
N LYS A 445 -6.88 -17.17 14.79
CA LYS A 445 -5.42 -17.26 14.92
C LYS A 445 -4.74 -15.90 14.90
N HIS A 446 -5.22 -14.97 14.06
CA HIS A 446 -4.49 -13.75 13.74
C HIS A 446 -5.17 -12.45 14.17
N LEU A 447 -6.50 -12.41 14.31
CA LEU A 447 -7.20 -11.20 14.71
C LEU A 447 -7.53 -11.19 16.21
N ARG A 448 -7.61 -9.98 16.77
CA ARG A 448 -7.93 -9.75 18.19
C ARG A 448 -8.55 -8.37 18.38
N ALA A 449 -9.40 -8.23 19.38
CA ALA A 449 -10.11 -7.00 19.71
C ALA A 449 -9.75 -6.43 21.11
N ASP A 450 -8.82 -7.07 21.82
CA ASP A 450 -8.53 -6.78 23.23
C ASP A 450 -7.07 -6.34 23.48
N ASN A 451 -6.17 -6.49 22.50
CA ASN A 451 -4.76 -6.11 22.60
C ASN A 451 -4.35 -5.28 21.37
N LEU A 452 -4.62 -3.99 21.43
CA LEU A 452 -4.37 -3.04 20.33
C LEU A 452 -3.74 -1.76 20.84
N VAL A 453 -2.98 -1.10 19.97
CA VAL A 453 -2.74 0.34 20.11
C VAL A 453 -3.88 1.08 19.42
N VAL A 454 -4.38 2.13 20.06
CA VAL A 454 -5.41 3.02 19.50
C VAL A 454 -4.87 4.45 19.51
N ALA A 455 -4.69 5.03 18.34
CA ALA A 455 -4.34 6.43 18.15
C ALA A 455 -5.63 7.25 17.94
N VAL A 456 -5.79 8.30 18.73
CA VAL A 456 -6.96 9.19 18.68
C VAL A 456 -6.50 10.63 18.50
N VAL A 457 -6.97 11.31 17.47
CA VAL A 457 -6.72 12.75 17.27
C VAL A 457 -8.00 13.49 17.64
N THR A 458 -7.93 14.32 18.70
CA THR A 458 -9.13 14.99 19.23
C THR A 458 -8.76 16.28 19.98
N GLU A 459 -9.71 17.22 20.08
CA GLU A 459 -9.53 18.47 20.83
C GLU A 459 -9.50 18.22 22.35
N ASP A 460 -10.49 17.49 22.88
CA ASP A 460 -10.56 17.15 24.30
C ASP A 460 -9.93 15.80 24.63
N ALA A 461 -8.61 15.73 24.54
CA ALA A 461 -7.85 14.51 24.82
C ALA A 461 -8.02 14.02 26.27
N GLN A 462 -8.09 14.94 27.24
CA GLN A 462 -8.27 14.60 28.65
C GLN A 462 -9.67 14.02 28.90
N GLY A 463 -10.70 14.67 28.37
CA GLY A 463 -12.08 14.19 28.47
C GLY A 463 -12.26 12.82 27.83
N PHE A 464 -11.67 12.60 26.66
CA PHE A 464 -11.72 11.32 25.97
C PHE A 464 -11.09 10.19 26.80
N LEU A 465 -9.86 10.39 27.29
CA LEU A 465 -9.16 9.39 28.12
C LEU A 465 -9.92 9.13 29.43
N LYS A 466 -10.35 10.18 30.14
CA LYS A 466 -11.11 10.07 31.41
C LYS A 466 -12.43 9.35 31.22
N ALA A 467 -13.16 9.63 30.14
CA ALA A 467 -14.43 8.97 29.86
C ALA A 467 -14.24 7.46 29.58
N LEU A 468 -13.17 7.08 28.89
CA LEU A 468 -12.83 5.68 28.66
C LEU A 468 -12.41 4.98 29.97
N GLN A 469 -11.56 5.62 30.80
CA GLN A 469 -11.17 5.12 32.11
C GLN A 469 -12.36 4.93 33.05
N GLY A 470 -13.34 5.81 32.96
CA GLY A 470 -14.54 5.76 33.80
C GLY A 470 -15.48 4.59 33.53
N GLY A 471 -15.31 3.90 32.39
CA GLY A 471 -16.09 2.68 32.04
C GLY A 471 -17.59 2.88 31.91
N LYS A 472 -18.06 4.12 31.91
CA LYS A 472 -19.49 4.43 31.81
C LYS A 472 -20.02 4.13 30.39
N PRO A 473 -21.35 3.86 30.28
CA PRO A 473 -21.99 3.80 28.97
C PRO A 473 -21.74 5.09 28.17
N THR A 474 -21.51 4.95 26.89
CA THR A 474 -21.22 6.06 25.95
C THR A 474 -22.28 6.05 24.84
N PRO A 475 -23.49 6.55 25.11
CA PRO A 475 -24.59 6.48 24.16
C PRO A 475 -24.31 7.32 22.91
N ILE A 476 -24.75 6.83 21.77
CA ILE A 476 -24.73 7.58 20.52
C ILE A 476 -25.73 8.74 20.58
N ARG A 477 -25.38 9.86 19.96
CA ARG A 477 -26.27 10.99 19.73
C ARG A 477 -26.60 11.05 18.24
N TYR A 478 -27.89 10.84 17.95
CA TYR A 478 -28.40 10.97 16.58
C TYR A 478 -28.85 12.40 16.31
N ASP A 479 -28.55 12.89 15.12
CA ASP A 479 -29.00 14.21 14.66
C ASP A 479 -30.45 14.15 14.12
N THR A 480 -30.95 12.94 13.83
CA THR A 480 -32.30 12.71 13.27
C THR A 480 -33.08 11.73 14.13
N SER A 481 -34.41 11.84 14.10
CA SER A 481 -35.35 10.88 14.72
C SER A 481 -35.67 9.75 13.72
N GLY A 482 -36.15 8.61 14.25
CA GLY A 482 -36.66 7.51 13.43
C GLY A 482 -35.65 6.36 13.21
N THR A 483 -34.58 6.28 14.00
CA THR A 483 -33.68 5.14 14.00
C THR A 483 -34.44 3.85 14.30
N PRO A 484 -34.31 2.77 13.49
CA PRO A 484 -34.97 1.49 13.69
C PRO A 484 -34.74 0.88 15.09
N ALA A 485 -35.75 0.21 15.63
CA ALA A 485 -35.70 -0.32 17.01
C ALA A 485 -34.60 -1.35 17.22
N GLU A 486 -34.27 -2.16 16.19
CA GLU A 486 -33.18 -3.14 16.21
C GLU A 486 -31.82 -2.47 16.32
N ILE A 487 -31.62 -1.32 15.66
CA ILE A 487 -30.37 -0.54 15.75
C ILE A 487 -30.23 0.05 17.15
N LEU A 488 -31.30 0.64 17.69
CA LEU A 488 -31.31 1.16 19.05
C LEU A 488 -31.07 0.08 20.12
N ALA A 489 -31.53 -1.15 19.88
CA ALA A 489 -31.26 -2.29 20.76
C ALA A 489 -29.78 -2.69 20.74
N GLU A 490 -29.13 -2.73 19.55
CA GLU A 490 -27.70 -3.00 19.42
C GLU A 490 -26.87 -1.84 20.01
N ASP A 491 -27.31 -0.59 19.87
CA ASP A 491 -26.65 0.56 20.48
C ASP A 491 -26.50 0.41 21.99
N LYS A 492 -27.51 -0.17 22.66
CA LYS A 492 -27.48 -0.44 24.12
C LYS A 492 -26.41 -1.48 24.49
N ILE A 493 -26.00 -2.33 23.56
CA ILE A 493 -24.90 -3.28 23.74
C ILE A 493 -23.59 -2.56 23.50
N ILE A 494 -23.46 -1.84 22.38
CA ILE A 494 -22.24 -1.13 21.98
C ILE A 494 -21.85 -0.07 23.01
N GLU A 495 -22.79 0.76 23.50
CA GLU A 495 -22.48 1.81 24.49
C GLU A 495 -21.84 1.27 25.77
N LYS A 496 -22.14 0.00 26.13
CA LYS A 496 -21.64 -0.69 27.32
C LYS A 496 -20.47 -1.65 26.99
N PHE A 497 -20.06 -1.75 25.73
CA PHE A 497 -18.98 -2.68 25.35
C PHE A 497 -17.73 -2.41 26.18
N PRO A 498 -17.16 -3.43 26.83
CA PRO A 498 -16.02 -3.24 27.72
C PRO A 498 -14.75 -2.98 26.93
N VAL A 499 -14.02 -1.94 27.29
CA VAL A 499 -12.71 -1.64 26.75
C VAL A 499 -11.67 -1.88 27.85
N LYS A 500 -10.82 -2.89 27.66
CA LYS A 500 -9.75 -3.23 28.60
C LYS A 500 -8.58 -2.26 28.46
N LEU A 501 -8.75 -1.03 28.93
CA LEU A 501 -7.73 0.01 28.84
C LEU A 501 -6.50 -0.36 29.67
N ASN A 502 -5.33 -0.30 29.06
CA ASN A 502 -4.04 -0.31 29.75
C ASN A 502 -3.64 1.13 30.10
N ALA A 503 -3.98 1.55 31.32
CA ALA A 503 -3.76 2.94 31.75
C ALA A 503 -2.28 3.31 31.83
N GLU A 504 -1.40 2.35 32.18
CA GLU A 504 0.05 2.59 32.33
C GLU A 504 0.75 2.85 30.99
N ARG A 505 0.21 2.25 29.91
CA ARG A 505 0.74 2.42 28.55
C ARG A 505 -0.04 3.44 27.73
N SER A 506 -1.06 4.06 28.33
CA SER A 506 -1.84 5.09 27.67
C SER A 506 -1.28 6.48 27.99
N ARG A 507 -1.24 7.34 26.98
CA ARG A 507 -0.67 8.68 27.12
C ARG A 507 -1.40 9.71 26.27
N ILE A 508 -1.30 10.96 26.68
CA ILE A 508 -1.69 12.12 25.87
C ILE A 508 -0.40 12.77 25.37
N VAL A 509 -0.40 13.13 24.11
CA VAL A 509 0.68 13.88 23.44
C VAL A 509 0.08 15.06 22.69
N THR A 510 0.84 16.11 22.47
CA THR A 510 0.44 17.18 21.55
C THR A 510 0.86 16.84 20.12
N SER A 511 0.18 17.39 19.13
CA SER A 511 0.59 17.19 17.73
C SER A 511 2.01 17.70 17.47
N ALA A 512 2.48 18.72 18.19
CA ALA A 512 3.83 19.27 18.07
C ALA A 512 4.93 18.31 18.56
N GLU A 513 4.62 17.40 19.48
CA GLU A 513 5.59 16.41 19.99
C GLU A 513 5.79 15.22 19.07
N LEU A 514 4.82 14.95 18.18
CA LEU A 514 4.87 13.82 17.25
C LEU A 514 5.91 14.09 16.15
N PHE A 515 6.64 13.05 15.79
CA PHE A 515 7.63 13.08 14.71
C PHE A 515 8.69 14.19 14.85
N GLU A 516 8.94 14.62 16.09
CA GLU A 516 9.98 15.62 16.35
C GLU A 516 11.38 14.97 16.30
N ARG A 517 11.46 13.74 16.84
CA ARG A 517 12.70 12.93 16.89
C ARG A 517 12.46 11.54 16.37
#